data_cfa628672c624ebc5b081120ebe6e8fe
#
_entry.id   cfa628672c624ebc5b081120ebe6e8fe
#
_cell.length_a   1.000
_cell.length_b   1.000
_cell.length_c   1.000
_cell.angle_alpha   90.00
_cell.angle_beta   90.00
_cell.angle_gamma   90.00
#
_symmetry.space_group_name_H-M   'P 1'
#
loop_
_entity.id
_entity.type
_entity.pdbx_description
1 polymer ?
#
loop_
_entity_poly.entity_id
_entity_poly.type
_entity_poly.pdbx_seq_one_letter_code
_entity_poly.pdbx_strand_id
1 'polypeptide(L)'
;SIEQLENGKTKRPRFLPELASALGVSVDWLLNGTSDSNVRFVGHVEPKGKYPLISMVRAGSWCEACEPYDIKDIDEWYDSDVNLLGDGFWLRVEGDSMTSPVGQSIPEGHMVLVDTGREPVNGSLVVAKLTDANEATFKKLVIDGGQKYLKGLNPSWPMTPINGNCKIIGVVVEARVKFV
;
A
#
# COMPACT_ATOMS: atom_id res chain seq x y z
N SER A 1 -8.44 -26.87 -34.19
CA SER A 1 -7.07 -26.99 -33.63
C SER A 1 -6.35 -25.65 -33.79
N ILE A 2 -5.25 -25.45 -33.06
CA ILE A 2 -4.41 -24.24 -33.13
C ILE A 2 -3.93 -24.02 -34.58
N GLU A 3 -3.54 -25.08 -35.29
CA GLU A 3 -3.12 -25.06 -36.68
C GLU A 3 -4.18 -24.52 -37.66
N GLN A 4 -5.48 -24.71 -37.36
CA GLN A 4 -6.58 -24.13 -38.15
C GLN A 4 -6.76 -22.63 -37.90
N LEU A 5 -6.36 -22.14 -36.73
CA LEU A 5 -6.35 -20.74 -36.39
C LEU A 5 -5.18 -20.01 -37.10
N GLU A 6 -3.97 -20.58 -37.02
CA GLU A 6 -2.77 -20.07 -37.66
C GLU A 6 -2.95 -19.99 -39.20
N ASN A 7 -3.67 -20.93 -39.81
CA ASN A 7 -3.96 -20.97 -41.21
C ASN A 7 -5.21 -20.14 -41.63
N GLY A 8 -5.78 -19.34 -40.71
CA GLY A 8 -6.92 -18.46 -41.00
C GLY A 8 -8.24 -19.14 -41.36
N LYS A 9 -8.34 -20.48 -41.20
CA LYS A 9 -9.53 -21.27 -41.51
C LYS A 9 -10.66 -21.14 -40.52
N THR A 10 -10.38 -20.68 -39.30
CA THR A 10 -11.37 -20.49 -38.23
C THR A 10 -11.10 -19.16 -37.51
N LYS A 11 -11.99 -18.19 -37.68
CA LYS A 11 -11.84 -16.85 -37.05
C LYS A 11 -12.26 -16.78 -35.60
N ARG A 12 -13.13 -17.71 -35.12
CA ARG A 12 -13.63 -17.72 -33.73
C ARG A 12 -13.77 -19.16 -33.21
N PRO A 13 -12.69 -19.85 -32.86
CA PRO A 13 -12.77 -21.18 -32.28
C PRO A 13 -13.37 -21.14 -30.87
N ARG A 14 -14.08 -22.20 -30.46
CA ARG A 14 -14.74 -22.31 -29.14
C ARG A 14 -13.76 -22.26 -27.96
N PHE A 15 -12.49 -22.57 -28.18
CA PHE A 15 -11.43 -22.53 -27.16
C PHE A 15 -10.71 -21.18 -27.02
N LEU A 16 -11.17 -20.13 -27.72
CA LEU A 16 -10.56 -18.78 -27.64
C LEU A 16 -10.50 -18.21 -26.21
N PRO A 17 -11.56 -18.35 -25.38
CA PRO A 17 -11.50 -17.84 -24.01
C PRO A 17 -10.44 -18.57 -23.16
N GLU A 18 -10.33 -19.89 -23.33
CA GLU A 18 -9.35 -20.72 -22.61
C GLU A 18 -7.91 -20.38 -23.07
N LEU A 19 -7.73 -20.19 -24.38
CA LEU A 19 -6.45 -19.78 -24.94
C LEU A 19 -6.05 -18.37 -24.48
N ALA A 20 -7.00 -17.44 -24.48
CA ALA A 20 -6.78 -16.08 -23.99
C ALA A 20 -6.35 -16.09 -22.52
N SER A 21 -7.03 -16.89 -21.69
CA SER A 21 -6.70 -17.08 -20.28
C SER A 21 -5.30 -17.68 -20.09
N ALA A 22 -4.96 -18.71 -20.86
CA ALA A 22 -3.65 -19.36 -20.80
C ALA A 22 -2.49 -18.45 -21.22
N LEU A 23 -2.75 -17.54 -22.17
CA LEU A 23 -1.77 -16.56 -22.66
C LEU A 23 -1.79 -15.24 -21.86
N GLY A 24 -2.73 -15.06 -20.92
CA GLY A 24 -2.85 -13.84 -20.13
C GLY A 24 -3.26 -12.60 -20.95
N VAL A 25 -4.02 -12.79 -22.05
CA VAL A 25 -4.48 -11.72 -22.94
C VAL A 25 -6.00 -11.74 -23.07
N SER A 26 -6.60 -10.63 -23.57
CA SER A 26 -8.04 -10.63 -23.85
C SER A 26 -8.37 -11.38 -25.15
N VAL A 27 -9.60 -11.88 -25.27
CA VAL A 27 -10.09 -12.51 -26.50
C VAL A 27 -10.06 -11.51 -27.68
N ASP A 28 -10.35 -10.24 -27.41
CA ASP A 28 -10.29 -9.18 -28.44
C ASP A 28 -8.87 -8.91 -28.91
N TRP A 29 -7.89 -8.98 -28.03
CA TRP A 29 -6.48 -8.89 -28.41
C TRP A 29 -6.06 -10.06 -29.31
N LEU A 30 -6.48 -11.30 -28.97
CA LEU A 30 -6.20 -12.47 -29.80
C LEU A 30 -6.81 -12.37 -31.22
N LEU A 31 -7.98 -11.73 -31.34
CA LEU A 31 -8.70 -11.63 -32.59
C LEU A 31 -8.25 -10.45 -33.46
N ASN A 32 -7.96 -9.31 -32.84
CA ASN A 32 -7.82 -8.02 -33.51
C ASN A 32 -6.45 -7.38 -33.33
N GLY A 33 -5.60 -7.93 -32.42
CA GLY A 33 -4.28 -7.37 -32.10
C GLY A 33 -4.32 -6.01 -31.38
N THR A 34 -5.51 -5.54 -31.02
CA THR A 34 -5.71 -4.24 -30.36
C THR A 34 -6.27 -4.45 -28.95
N SER A 35 -5.71 -3.76 -27.99
CA SER A 35 -6.23 -3.67 -26.62
C SER A 35 -6.80 -2.27 -26.42
N ASP A 36 -8.11 -2.14 -26.48
CA ASP A 36 -8.82 -0.90 -26.12
C ASP A 36 -8.94 -0.71 -24.60
N SER A 37 -8.45 -1.66 -23.81
CA SER A 37 -8.47 -1.55 -22.36
C SER A 37 -7.18 -0.91 -21.85
N ASN A 38 -7.32 0.12 -21.03
CA ASN A 38 -6.23 0.66 -20.22
C ASN A 38 -5.84 -0.29 -19.07
N VAL A 39 -6.40 -1.50 -19.05
CA VAL A 39 -6.16 -2.55 -18.03
C VAL A 39 -5.35 -3.67 -18.67
N ARG A 40 -4.18 -3.92 -18.09
CA ARG A 40 -3.29 -5.02 -18.49
C ARG A 40 -3.29 -6.08 -17.38
N PHE A 41 -3.52 -7.34 -17.75
CA PHE A 41 -3.33 -8.45 -16.83
C PHE A 41 -1.83 -8.61 -16.54
N VAL A 42 -1.44 -8.54 -15.27
CA VAL A 42 -0.04 -8.64 -14.82
C VAL A 42 0.32 -10.03 -14.27
N GLY A 43 -0.58 -11.00 -14.33
CA GLY A 43 -0.39 -12.34 -13.77
C GLY A 43 -1.05 -12.50 -12.40
N HIS A 44 -0.99 -13.72 -11.86
CA HIS A 44 -1.35 -13.99 -10.48
C HIS A 44 -0.19 -13.57 -9.58
N VAL A 45 -0.46 -12.66 -8.67
CA VAL A 45 0.49 -12.28 -7.61
C VAL A 45 0.10 -13.08 -6.37
N GLU A 46 1.02 -13.90 -5.86
CA GLU A 46 0.82 -14.60 -4.61
C GLU A 46 1.14 -13.65 -3.44
N PRO A 47 0.24 -13.56 -2.43
CA PRO A 47 0.52 -12.78 -1.24
C PRO A 47 1.76 -13.30 -0.52
N LYS A 48 2.68 -12.41 -0.14
CA LYS A 48 3.90 -12.75 0.60
C LYS A 48 3.67 -12.82 2.10
N GLY A 49 2.58 -12.24 2.59
CA GLY A 49 2.22 -12.28 4.00
C GLY A 49 0.83 -11.72 4.27
N LYS A 50 0.37 -11.98 5.48
CA LYS A 50 -0.83 -11.36 6.05
C LYS A 50 -0.41 -10.51 7.23
N TYR A 51 -0.94 -9.31 7.29
CA TYR A 51 -0.59 -8.32 8.30
C TYR A 51 -1.85 -7.82 9.01
N PRO A 52 -1.79 -7.60 10.33
CA PRO A 52 -2.94 -7.14 11.11
C PRO A 52 -3.30 -5.70 10.78
N LEU A 53 -4.60 -5.37 10.80
CA LEU A 53 -5.06 -3.99 10.80
C LEU A 53 -5.15 -3.49 12.25
N ILE A 54 -4.41 -2.43 12.56
CA ILE A 54 -4.37 -1.86 13.90
C ILE A 54 -4.81 -0.38 13.90
N SER A 55 -5.20 0.12 15.07
CA SER A 55 -5.53 1.53 15.27
C SER A 55 -4.27 2.41 15.46
N MET A 56 -4.44 3.73 15.33
CA MET A 56 -3.38 4.71 15.60
C MET A 56 -2.83 4.59 17.03
N VAL A 57 -3.68 4.30 18.01
CA VAL A 57 -3.28 4.08 19.42
C VAL A 57 -2.41 2.84 19.55
N ARG A 58 -2.83 1.71 18.97
CA ARG A 58 -2.03 0.47 18.95
C ARG A 58 -0.71 0.65 18.20
N ALA A 59 -0.72 1.35 17.08
CA ALA A 59 0.51 1.67 16.36
C ALA A 59 1.48 2.49 17.21
N GLY A 60 0.99 3.43 18.03
CA GLY A 60 1.80 4.18 18.98
C GLY A 60 2.49 3.31 20.02
N SER A 61 1.85 2.22 20.44
CA SER A 61 2.40 1.26 21.42
C SER A 61 3.22 0.15 20.77
N TRP A 62 3.13 -0.06 19.45
CA TRP A 62 3.76 -1.16 18.72
C TRP A 62 5.27 -1.32 18.97
N CYS A 63 5.96 -0.22 19.21
CA CYS A 63 7.40 -0.22 19.48
C CYS A 63 7.78 -0.42 20.95
N GLU A 64 6.84 -0.36 21.88
CA GLU A 64 7.12 -0.38 23.31
C GLU A 64 6.85 -1.73 23.96
N ALA A 65 5.92 -2.50 23.40
CA ALA A 65 5.58 -3.84 23.91
C ALA A 65 4.86 -4.64 22.79
N CYS A 66 5.60 -5.24 21.86
CA CYS A 66 5.05 -6.33 21.07
C CYS A 66 5.00 -7.59 21.93
N GLU A 67 4.09 -7.65 22.91
CA GLU A 67 3.77 -8.91 23.55
C GLU A 67 2.90 -9.75 22.60
N PRO A 68 3.20 -11.06 22.43
CA PRO A 68 2.43 -11.94 21.53
C PRO A 68 0.94 -12.04 21.88
N TYR A 69 0.54 -11.57 23.04
CA TYR A 69 -0.83 -11.58 23.53
C TYR A 69 -1.73 -10.52 22.86
N ASP A 70 -1.18 -9.37 22.50
CA ASP A 70 -1.95 -8.28 21.87
C ASP A 70 -2.32 -8.56 20.41
N ILE A 71 -1.63 -9.49 19.77
CA ILE A 71 -1.87 -9.87 18.36
C ILE A 71 -3.08 -10.81 18.23
N LYS A 72 -3.39 -11.58 19.27
CA LYS A 72 -4.50 -12.57 19.28
C LYS A 72 -5.89 -11.93 19.25
N ASP A 73 -6.01 -10.69 19.67
CA ASP A 73 -7.27 -9.94 19.73
C ASP A 73 -7.51 -9.09 18.47
N ILE A 74 -6.75 -9.32 17.39
CA ILE A 74 -6.92 -8.59 16.13
C ILE A 74 -7.79 -9.41 15.18
N ASP A 75 -9.00 -8.91 14.91
CA ASP A 75 -9.98 -9.60 14.06
C ASP A 75 -9.72 -9.41 12.56
N GLU A 76 -9.08 -8.31 12.15
CA GLU A 76 -8.90 -7.97 10.75
C GLU A 76 -7.44 -8.17 10.29
N TRP A 77 -7.26 -9.01 9.27
CA TRP A 77 -5.97 -9.31 8.66
C TRP A 77 -6.08 -9.16 7.14
N TYR A 78 -5.12 -8.47 6.55
CA TYR A 78 -5.05 -8.26 5.10
C TYR A 78 -3.73 -8.75 4.55
N ASP A 79 -3.80 -9.36 3.38
CA ASP A 79 -2.63 -9.85 2.63
C ASP A 79 -1.90 -8.70 1.93
N SER A 80 -0.63 -8.91 1.60
CA SER A 80 0.15 -8.07 0.70
C SER A 80 1.20 -8.90 -0.04
N ASP A 81 1.53 -8.49 -1.25
CA ASP A 81 2.61 -9.03 -2.07
C ASP A 81 3.92 -8.25 -1.91
N VAL A 82 3.92 -7.19 -1.10
CA VAL A 82 5.12 -6.41 -0.80
C VAL A 82 6.07 -7.19 0.10
N ASN A 83 7.37 -7.20 -0.24
CA ASN A 83 8.41 -7.68 0.66
C ASN A 83 8.67 -6.66 1.75
N LEU A 84 8.40 -7.02 2.99
CA LEU A 84 8.79 -6.25 4.16
C LEU A 84 10.19 -6.63 4.62
N LEU A 85 10.91 -5.68 5.20
CA LEU A 85 12.24 -5.88 5.78
C LEU A 85 12.17 -6.15 7.29
N GLY A 86 11.03 -5.85 7.90
CA GLY A 86 10.73 -6.11 9.31
C GLY A 86 9.30 -6.57 9.49
N ASP A 87 8.79 -6.42 10.71
CA ASP A 87 7.38 -6.65 11.01
C ASP A 87 6.51 -5.63 10.28
N GLY A 88 5.28 -6.03 9.95
CA GLY A 88 4.35 -5.17 9.25
C GLY A 88 2.96 -5.16 9.86
N PHE A 89 2.28 -4.06 9.65
CA PHE A 89 0.88 -3.90 10.00
C PHE A 89 0.18 -2.93 9.04
N TRP A 90 -1.11 -3.14 8.89
CA TRP A 90 -1.99 -2.18 8.23
C TRP A 90 -2.48 -1.16 9.22
N LEU A 91 -2.61 0.08 8.79
CA LEU A 91 -3.12 1.19 9.56
C LEU A 91 -4.22 1.88 8.76
N ARG A 92 -5.36 2.16 9.38
CA ARG A 92 -6.41 2.96 8.75
C ARG A 92 -6.07 4.44 8.89
N VAL A 93 -6.11 5.16 7.79
CA VAL A 93 -5.86 6.59 7.76
C VAL A 93 -7.06 7.34 8.34
N GLU A 94 -6.79 8.20 9.31
CA GLU A 94 -7.76 9.05 9.99
C GLU A 94 -7.43 10.53 9.73
N GLY A 95 -8.46 11.32 9.51
CA GLY A 95 -8.38 12.75 9.23
C GLY A 95 -7.81 13.08 7.84
N ASP A 96 -7.66 14.36 7.57
CA ASP A 96 -7.38 14.92 6.25
C ASP A 96 -5.92 15.37 6.03
N SER A 97 -5.06 15.17 7.03
CA SER A 97 -3.67 15.66 6.98
C SER A 97 -2.84 15.10 5.82
N MET A 98 -3.25 13.94 5.29
CA MET A 98 -2.60 13.28 4.15
C MET A 98 -3.43 13.39 2.86
N THR A 99 -4.46 14.21 2.84
CA THR A 99 -5.26 14.53 1.66
C THR A 99 -4.68 15.72 0.93
N SER A 100 -4.28 15.54 -0.32
CA SER A 100 -3.71 16.61 -1.14
C SER A 100 -4.54 16.86 -2.39
N PRO A 101 -4.76 18.12 -2.79
CA PRO A 101 -5.43 18.45 -4.05
C PRO A 101 -4.57 18.19 -5.28
N VAL A 102 -3.25 18.01 -5.12
CA VAL A 102 -2.31 17.83 -6.22
C VAL A 102 -1.28 16.76 -5.86
N GLY A 103 -0.99 15.87 -6.81
CA GLY A 103 0.02 14.82 -6.68
C GLY A 103 -0.43 13.68 -5.80
N GLN A 104 0.46 13.20 -4.92
CA GLN A 104 0.17 12.08 -4.03
C GLN A 104 -0.81 12.50 -2.94
N SER A 105 -1.88 11.75 -2.79
CA SER A 105 -2.93 11.98 -1.80
C SER A 105 -3.37 10.65 -1.20
N ILE A 106 -3.50 10.59 0.11
CA ILE A 106 -3.96 9.40 0.84
C ILE A 106 -5.05 9.86 1.83
N PRO A 107 -6.29 9.96 1.34
CA PRO A 107 -7.42 10.41 2.13
C PRO A 107 -7.77 9.49 3.30
N GLU A 108 -8.59 10.00 4.20
CA GLU A 108 -9.20 9.25 5.28
C GLU A 108 -9.92 7.99 4.76
N GLY A 109 -9.89 6.91 5.55
CA GLY A 109 -10.48 5.62 5.21
C GLY A 109 -9.56 4.70 4.38
N HIS A 110 -8.49 5.21 3.77
CA HIS A 110 -7.47 4.36 3.15
C HIS A 110 -6.75 3.53 4.21
N MET A 111 -6.24 2.38 3.79
CA MET A 111 -5.34 1.57 4.61
C MET A 111 -3.93 1.71 4.06
N VAL A 112 -2.95 1.85 4.94
CA VAL A 112 -1.53 1.89 4.59
C VAL A 112 -0.79 0.75 5.26
N LEU A 113 0.08 0.07 4.50
CA LEU A 113 0.97 -0.98 5.01
C LEU A 113 2.26 -0.35 5.49
N VAL A 114 2.61 -0.61 6.73
CA VAL A 114 3.79 -0.08 7.41
C VAL A 114 4.83 -1.19 7.54
N ASP A 115 6.06 -0.91 7.13
CA ASP A 115 7.24 -1.76 7.28
C ASP A 115 8.13 -1.17 8.39
N THR A 116 8.27 -1.90 9.51
CA THR A 116 9.06 -1.44 10.66
C THR A 116 10.56 -1.64 10.50
N GLY A 117 10.98 -2.49 9.57
CA GLY A 117 12.40 -2.76 9.28
C GLY A 117 13.02 -1.85 8.23
N ARG A 118 12.22 -1.04 7.55
CA ARG A 118 12.69 -0.16 6.48
C ARG A 118 13.22 1.15 7.05
N GLU A 119 14.42 1.53 6.64
CA GLU A 119 15.01 2.80 7.04
C GLU A 119 14.30 3.99 6.35
N PRO A 120 13.84 5.00 7.13
CA PRO A 120 13.19 6.18 6.57
C PRO A 120 14.19 7.15 5.95
N VAL A 121 13.95 7.54 4.70
CA VAL A 121 14.74 8.53 3.96
C VAL A 121 13.92 9.79 3.69
N ASN A 122 14.56 10.85 3.22
CA ASN A 122 13.86 12.08 2.84
C ASN A 122 12.76 11.80 1.81
N GLY A 123 11.55 12.25 2.10
CA GLY A 123 10.36 12.00 1.28
C GLY A 123 9.58 10.74 1.61
N SER A 124 10.08 9.86 2.49
CA SER A 124 9.34 8.69 2.95
C SER A 124 8.02 9.08 3.61
N LEU A 125 6.97 8.32 3.32
CA LEU A 125 5.76 8.34 4.12
C LEU A 125 5.99 7.47 5.35
N VAL A 126 5.78 8.02 6.54
CA VAL A 126 6.13 7.38 7.80
C VAL A 126 4.98 7.40 8.78
N VAL A 127 4.91 6.38 9.59
CA VAL A 127 4.12 6.36 10.82
C VAL A 127 5.07 6.63 11.97
N ALA A 128 4.74 7.63 12.78
CA ALA A 128 5.59 8.10 13.87
C ALA A 128 4.77 8.39 15.12
N LYS A 129 5.40 8.31 16.29
CA LYS A 129 4.83 8.68 17.58
C LYS A 129 5.59 9.87 18.13
N LEU A 130 4.85 10.90 18.54
CA LEU A 130 5.41 12.00 19.33
C LEU A 130 5.46 11.59 20.81
N THR A 131 6.49 12.06 21.53
CA THR A 131 6.72 11.67 22.93
C THR A 131 5.53 12.00 23.83
N ASP A 132 4.84 13.10 23.56
CA ASP A 132 3.72 13.59 24.35
C ASP A 132 2.35 13.13 23.79
N ALA A 133 2.36 12.24 22.78
CA ALA A 133 1.14 11.70 22.20
C ALA A 133 0.98 10.22 22.50
N ASN A 134 -0.25 9.81 22.84
CA ASN A 134 -0.58 8.40 23.01
C ASN A 134 -0.82 7.66 21.68
N GLU A 135 -0.99 8.43 20.59
CA GLU A 135 -1.33 7.93 19.26
C GLU A 135 -0.19 8.13 18.29
N ALA A 136 -0.10 7.23 17.32
CA ALA A 136 0.77 7.43 16.18
C ALA A 136 0.19 8.50 15.24
N THR A 137 1.04 9.05 14.39
CA THR A 137 0.66 9.98 13.32
C THR A 137 1.23 9.53 12.00
N PHE A 138 0.47 9.70 10.92
CA PHE A 138 0.90 9.38 9.56
C PHE A 138 1.27 10.68 8.82
N LYS A 139 2.53 10.79 8.39
CA LYS A 139 3.08 11.99 7.77
C LYS A 139 4.15 11.66 6.74
N LYS A 140 4.60 12.67 6.00
CA LYS A 140 5.78 12.62 5.14
C LYS A 140 6.99 13.12 5.93
N LEU A 141 8.08 12.34 5.91
CA LEU A 141 9.36 12.78 6.45
C LEU A 141 10.03 13.75 5.47
N VAL A 142 10.39 14.90 5.96
CA VAL A 142 11.18 15.91 5.23
C VAL A 142 12.49 16.11 5.97
N ILE A 143 13.59 16.03 5.24
CA ILE A 143 14.94 16.31 5.76
C ILE A 143 15.49 17.49 4.96
N ASP A 144 15.71 18.61 5.63
CA ASP A 144 16.22 19.83 5.04
C ASP A 144 17.29 20.45 5.94
N GLY A 145 18.47 20.75 5.37
CA GLY A 145 19.59 21.32 6.12
C GLY A 145 20.02 20.53 7.36
N GLY A 146 19.85 19.19 7.34
CA GLY A 146 20.12 18.34 8.50
C GLY A 146 19.01 18.29 9.55
N GLN A 147 17.98 19.12 9.41
CA GLN A 147 16.80 19.09 10.26
C GLN A 147 15.73 18.13 9.70
N LYS A 148 15.02 17.44 10.59
CA LYS A 148 13.95 16.51 10.22
C LYS A 148 12.60 17.10 10.62
N TYR A 149 11.61 16.90 9.76
CA TYR A 149 10.25 17.39 9.96
C TYR A 149 9.25 16.30 9.57
N LEU A 150 8.09 16.29 10.24
CA LEU A 150 6.89 15.59 9.82
C LEU A 150 5.97 16.58 9.10
N LYS A 151 5.64 16.31 7.84
CA LYS A 151 4.81 17.16 7.00
C LYS A 151 3.56 16.42 6.54
N GLY A 152 2.39 17.03 6.66
CA GLY A 152 1.17 16.57 6.00
C GLY A 152 1.30 16.71 4.47
N LEU A 153 0.58 15.88 3.70
CA LEU A 153 0.40 16.12 2.27
C LEU A 153 -0.61 17.24 2.02
N ASN A 154 -1.51 17.47 2.97
CA ASN A 154 -2.42 18.60 2.98
C ASN A 154 -1.63 19.89 3.31
N PRO A 155 -1.60 20.87 2.38
CA PRO A 155 -0.83 22.09 2.59
C PRO A 155 -1.35 22.98 3.74
N SER A 156 -2.58 22.77 4.21
CA SER A 156 -3.16 23.49 5.34
C SER A 156 -2.60 23.04 6.70
N TRP A 157 -1.89 21.90 6.73
CA TRP A 157 -1.31 21.38 7.96
C TRP A 157 0.14 21.86 8.13
N PRO A 158 0.51 22.42 9.31
CA PRO A 158 1.87 22.86 9.56
C PRO A 158 2.85 21.69 9.63
N MET A 159 4.10 21.97 9.30
CA MET A 159 5.19 21.02 9.54
C MET A 159 5.55 20.97 11.02
N THR A 160 5.78 19.77 11.54
CA THR A 160 6.20 19.54 12.92
C THR A 160 7.70 19.18 12.93
N PRO A 161 8.56 19.93 13.60
CA PRO A 161 9.98 19.58 13.69
C PRO A 161 10.19 18.35 14.56
N ILE A 162 11.17 17.52 14.17
CA ILE A 162 11.65 16.39 14.95
C ILE A 162 12.96 16.81 15.63
N ASN A 163 12.92 16.95 16.95
CA ASN A 163 14.06 17.40 17.76
C ASN A 163 14.30 16.48 18.96
N GLY A 164 14.16 15.17 18.78
CA GLY A 164 14.24 14.15 19.83
C GLY A 164 12.89 13.80 20.48
N ASN A 165 11.84 14.50 20.09
CA ASN A 165 10.47 14.32 20.60
C ASN A 165 9.63 13.33 19.75
N CYS A 166 10.24 12.59 18.83
CA CYS A 166 9.54 11.75 17.88
C CYS A 166 10.29 10.44 17.63
N LYS A 167 9.56 9.34 17.65
CA LYS A 167 10.04 8.02 17.24
C LYS A 167 9.31 7.60 15.96
N ILE A 168 10.06 7.34 14.89
CA ILE A 168 9.49 6.75 13.67
C ILE A 168 9.27 5.26 13.95
N ILE A 169 8.05 4.79 13.71
CA ILE A 169 7.62 3.41 13.92
C ILE A 169 7.94 2.57 12.69
N GLY A 170 7.68 3.13 11.50
CA GLY A 170 7.97 2.45 10.24
C GLY A 170 7.66 3.31 9.03
N VAL A 171 8.00 2.78 7.86
CA VAL A 171 7.81 3.40 6.55
C VAL A 171 6.60 2.79 5.86
N VAL A 172 5.74 3.62 5.30
CA VAL A 172 4.60 3.18 4.51
C VAL A 172 5.08 2.74 3.14
N VAL A 173 4.74 1.50 2.78
CA VAL A 173 5.19 0.84 1.54
C VAL A 173 4.06 0.55 0.57
N GLU A 174 2.81 0.56 1.03
CA GLU A 174 1.62 0.33 0.22
C GLU A 174 0.44 1.13 0.76
N ALA A 175 -0.47 1.51 -0.12
CA ALA A 175 -1.76 2.08 0.26
C ALA A 175 -2.89 1.40 -0.52
N ARG A 176 -4.01 1.12 0.15
CA ARG A 176 -5.21 0.50 -0.44
C ARG A 176 -6.46 1.27 -0.07
N VAL A 177 -7.42 1.27 -0.98
CA VAL A 177 -8.78 1.75 -0.75
C VAL A 177 -9.75 0.63 -1.09
N LYS A 178 -10.79 0.47 -0.27
CA LYS A 178 -11.91 -0.42 -0.57
C LYS A 178 -13.10 0.45 -0.99
N PHE A 179 -13.66 0.13 -2.14
CA PHE A 179 -14.94 0.67 -2.59
C PHE A 179 -16.02 -0.36 -2.26
N VAL A 180 -17.06 0.06 -1.60
CA VAL A 180 -18.23 -0.77 -1.23
C VAL A 180 -19.29 -0.66 -2.29
#